data_c2e2da6abc4819796311db2e2bca2143
#
_entry.id   c2e2da6abc4819796311db2e2bca2143
#
_cell.length_a   1.000
_cell.length_b   1.000
_cell.length_c   1.000
_cell.angle_alpha   90.00
_cell.angle_beta   90.00
_cell.angle_gamma   90.00
#
_symmetry.space_group_name_H-M   'P 1'
#
loop_
_entity.id
_entity.type
_entity.pdbx_description
1 polymer ?
#
loop_
_entity_poly.entity_id
_entity_poly.type
_entity_poly.pdbx_seq_one_letter_code
_entity_poly.pdbx_strand_id
1 'polypeptide(L)'
;MNVSLRRFVLSAVVCFLFASAASGDEWGTLKGRFVYSGDAPAAVELKADKDVEVCGKHKLVNEELVVGADKGVANVVVFVRDKKVKVHPDAAAAAKAEKVVLDNKDCRFEPHVAFVQAGQSLVVKNSDPVGHNSNIATLKNSPSNNLIPAGGEATVTFKAAEAIPAQVTCNIHPWMKAWLVVRDNPYAAVTGPDGSFEIANLPVGEVELQLWHEKAGYIGSVTVDGKTEKTEKGRKKVKIAASGTDLGEMVLDTSLFSK
;
A
#
# COMPACT_ATOMS: atom_id res chain seq x y z
N MET A 1 -51.93 -78.72 10.05
CA MET A 1 -50.95 -78.14 9.13
C MET A 1 -50.82 -76.67 9.44
N ASN A 2 -49.78 -76.29 10.21
CA ASN A 2 -49.52 -74.89 10.60
C ASN A 2 -48.37 -74.38 9.77
N VAL A 3 -48.67 -73.40 8.91
CA VAL A 3 -47.63 -72.68 8.12
C VAL A 3 -47.27 -71.45 8.86
N SER A 4 -46.05 -71.42 9.39
CA SER A 4 -45.47 -70.26 10.09
C SER A 4 -44.85 -69.24 9.06
N LEU A 5 -45.41 -68.04 9.01
CA LEU A 5 -44.99 -66.95 8.14
C LEU A 5 -43.88 -66.17 8.84
N ARG A 6 -42.62 -66.37 8.44
CA ARG A 6 -41.47 -65.57 8.92
C ARG A 6 -41.47 -64.24 8.16
N ARG A 7 -41.66 -63.13 8.90
CA ARG A 7 -41.49 -61.78 8.40
C ARG A 7 -39.99 -61.46 8.42
N PHE A 8 -39.40 -61.20 7.26
CA PHE A 8 -38.07 -60.57 7.12
C PHE A 8 -38.23 -59.06 7.29
N VAL A 9 -37.61 -58.53 8.34
CA VAL A 9 -37.48 -57.08 8.52
C VAL A 9 -36.15 -56.65 7.82
N LEU A 10 -36.30 -55.91 6.73
CA LEU A 10 -35.17 -55.35 6.01
C LEU A 10 -34.83 -54.01 6.69
N SER A 11 -33.72 -53.99 7.49
CA SER A 11 -33.20 -52.75 8.06
C SER A 11 -32.39 -52.00 6.99
N ALA A 12 -32.94 -50.92 6.49
CA ALA A 12 -32.22 -50.00 5.63
C ALA A 12 -31.27 -49.14 6.49
N VAL A 13 -29.97 -49.38 6.37
CA VAL A 13 -28.95 -48.55 6.97
C VAL A 13 -28.77 -47.31 6.06
N VAL A 14 -29.32 -46.18 6.51
CA VAL A 14 -29.10 -44.88 5.86
C VAL A 14 -27.74 -44.37 6.31
N CYS A 15 -26.71 -44.53 5.46
CA CYS A 15 -25.42 -43.87 5.65
C CYS A 15 -25.57 -42.35 5.37
N PHE A 16 -25.64 -41.53 6.40
CA PHE A 16 -25.43 -40.09 6.28
C PHE A 16 -23.95 -39.82 5.97
N LEU A 17 -23.66 -39.55 4.71
CA LEU A 17 -22.40 -38.97 4.31
C LEU A 17 -22.36 -37.51 4.80
N PHE A 18 -21.74 -37.28 5.96
CA PHE A 18 -21.33 -35.94 6.35
C PHE A 18 -20.22 -35.53 5.40
N ALA A 19 -20.53 -34.73 4.38
CA ALA A 19 -19.54 -33.99 3.63
C ALA A 19 -18.93 -32.95 4.61
N SER A 20 -17.78 -33.27 5.18
CA SER A 20 -16.96 -32.28 5.85
C SER A 20 -16.55 -31.25 4.77
N ALA A 21 -17.23 -30.12 4.74
CA ALA A 21 -16.74 -28.97 4.02
C ALA A 21 -15.38 -28.65 4.65
N ALA A 22 -14.30 -29.01 3.97
CA ALA A 22 -12.98 -28.47 4.28
C ALA A 22 -13.11 -26.96 4.12
N SER A 23 -13.19 -26.22 5.22
CA SER A 23 -13.04 -24.77 5.22
C SER A 23 -11.59 -24.48 4.87
N GLY A 24 -11.26 -24.56 3.58
CA GLY A 24 -10.02 -24.01 3.06
C GLY A 24 -10.01 -22.51 3.37
N ASP A 25 -8.84 -21.99 3.62
CA ASP A 25 -8.68 -20.55 3.78
C ASP A 25 -9.23 -19.86 2.54
N GLU A 26 -10.24 -19.02 2.73
CA GLU A 26 -10.81 -18.24 1.65
C GLU A 26 -10.06 -16.90 1.57
N TRP A 27 -9.79 -16.48 0.35
CA TRP A 27 -9.04 -15.27 0.05
C TRP A 27 -9.84 -14.41 -0.92
N GLY A 28 -9.72 -13.09 -0.78
CA GLY A 28 -10.40 -12.14 -1.64
C GLY A 28 -9.48 -11.01 -2.06
N THR A 29 -9.93 -10.24 -3.04
CA THR A 29 -9.24 -9.05 -3.53
C THR A 29 -10.02 -7.82 -3.09
N LEU A 30 -9.32 -6.83 -2.56
CA LEU A 30 -9.86 -5.51 -2.24
C LEU A 30 -9.45 -4.53 -3.32
N LYS A 31 -10.42 -3.76 -3.84
CA LYS A 31 -10.21 -2.67 -4.79
C LYS A 31 -10.90 -1.40 -4.31
N GLY A 32 -10.49 -0.28 -4.89
CA GLY A 32 -11.12 1.02 -4.69
C GLY A 32 -10.35 2.11 -5.39
N ARG A 33 -10.89 3.33 -5.34
CA ARG A 33 -10.31 4.50 -5.99
C ARG A 33 -10.46 5.73 -5.11
N PHE A 34 -9.39 6.49 -4.89
CA PHE A 34 -9.46 7.78 -4.20
C PHE A 34 -9.61 8.92 -5.19
N VAL A 35 -10.59 9.78 -4.94
CA VAL A 35 -10.95 10.90 -5.82
C VAL A 35 -10.91 12.20 -5.02
N TYR A 36 -10.31 13.25 -5.60
CA TYR A 36 -10.27 14.60 -5.03
C TYR A 36 -11.60 15.32 -5.24
N SER A 37 -12.16 15.93 -4.20
CA SER A 37 -13.51 16.53 -4.27
C SER A 37 -13.58 17.86 -5.04
N GLY A 38 -12.44 18.53 -5.20
CA GLY A 38 -12.36 19.85 -5.86
C GLY A 38 -11.75 19.80 -7.26
N ASP A 39 -11.37 20.97 -7.74
CA ASP A 39 -10.51 21.09 -8.91
C ASP A 39 -9.08 20.74 -8.53
N ALA A 40 -8.38 20.03 -9.44
CA ALA A 40 -6.99 19.68 -9.20
C ALA A 40 -6.13 20.93 -9.02
N PRO A 41 -5.34 21.03 -7.92
CA PRO A 41 -4.47 22.18 -7.74
C PRO A 41 -3.42 22.22 -8.84
N ALA A 42 -3.04 23.44 -9.24
CA ALA A 42 -1.94 23.60 -10.18
C ALA A 42 -0.63 23.04 -9.59
N ALA A 43 0.13 22.32 -10.41
CA ALA A 43 1.43 21.82 -10.01
C ALA A 43 2.36 22.99 -9.66
N VAL A 44 2.97 22.96 -8.48
CA VAL A 44 3.94 23.95 -8.03
C VAL A 44 5.31 23.56 -8.58
N GLU A 45 5.84 24.36 -9.50
CA GLU A 45 7.16 24.12 -10.07
C GLU A 45 8.26 24.39 -9.05
N LEU A 46 9.26 23.53 -9.02
CA LEU A 46 10.46 23.64 -8.22
C LEU A 46 11.64 24.00 -9.11
N LYS A 47 12.58 24.79 -8.57
CA LYS A 47 13.79 25.16 -9.29
C LYS A 47 14.98 24.39 -8.72
N ALA A 48 15.72 23.75 -9.60
CA ALA A 48 17.01 23.19 -9.23
C ALA A 48 18.02 24.33 -8.97
N ASP A 49 18.59 24.38 -7.78
CA ASP A 49 19.67 25.31 -7.39
C ASP A 49 21.01 24.60 -7.21
N LYS A 50 21.03 23.28 -7.42
CA LYS A 50 22.21 22.41 -7.42
C LYS A 50 22.21 21.57 -8.68
N ASP A 51 23.41 21.23 -9.18
CA ASP A 51 23.59 20.41 -10.40
C ASP A 51 22.67 20.87 -11.55
N VAL A 52 22.58 22.21 -11.74
CA VAL A 52 21.59 22.85 -12.63
C VAL A 52 21.71 22.37 -14.08
N GLU A 53 22.91 22.02 -14.53
CA GLU A 53 23.16 21.49 -15.88
C GLU A 53 22.53 20.12 -16.11
N VAL A 54 22.21 19.41 -15.03
CA VAL A 54 21.50 18.11 -15.06
C VAL A 54 20.06 18.30 -14.60
N CYS A 55 19.87 18.68 -13.35
CA CYS A 55 18.55 18.74 -12.72
C CYS A 55 17.65 19.85 -13.29
N GLY A 56 18.24 20.94 -13.75
CA GLY A 56 17.51 22.04 -14.38
C GLY A 56 16.90 21.69 -15.76
N LYS A 57 17.23 20.52 -16.34
CA LYS A 57 16.63 20.03 -17.58
C LYS A 57 15.30 19.30 -17.36
N HIS A 58 15.02 18.93 -16.11
CA HIS A 58 13.81 18.21 -15.77
C HIS A 58 12.72 19.19 -15.28
N LYS A 59 11.49 18.88 -15.57
CA LYS A 59 10.34 19.61 -15.02
C LYS A 59 10.08 19.11 -13.58
N LEU A 60 10.75 19.75 -12.62
CA LEU A 60 10.59 19.45 -11.21
C LEU A 60 9.30 20.09 -10.68
N VAL A 61 8.49 19.32 -9.98
CA VAL A 61 7.26 19.79 -9.34
C VAL A 61 7.17 19.28 -7.90
N ASN A 62 6.43 20.02 -7.07
CA ASN A 62 6.09 19.53 -5.73
C ASN A 62 5.12 18.35 -5.86
N GLU A 63 5.51 17.19 -5.34
CA GLU A 63 4.74 15.95 -5.41
C GLU A 63 3.92 15.67 -4.14
N GLU A 64 3.86 16.62 -3.19
CA GLU A 64 3.09 16.46 -1.94
C GLU A 64 1.59 16.21 -2.16
N LEU A 65 1.03 16.64 -3.28
CA LEU A 65 -0.33 16.34 -3.70
C LEU A 65 -0.38 16.25 -5.22
N VAL A 66 -0.52 15.04 -5.73
CA VAL A 66 -0.66 14.77 -7.16
C VAL A 66 -2.09 14.32 -7.42
N VAL A 67 -2.82 15.11 -8.19
CA VAL A 67 -4.18 14.81 -8.65
C VAL A 67 -4.15 14.63 -10.15
N GLY A 68 -4.53 13.45 -10.61
CA GLY A 68 -4.57 13.10 -12.04
C GLY A 68 -5.74 13.74 -12.76
N ALA A 69 -5.80 13.52 -14.09
CA ALA A 69 -6.80 14.13 -14.98
C ALA A 69 -8.25 13.82 -14.58
N ASP A 70 -8.50 12.60 -14.10
CA ASP A 70 -9.82 12.14 -13.64
C ASP A 70 -10.04 12.34 -12.14
N LYS A 71 -9.36 13.34 -11.54
CA LYS A 71 -9.38 13.63 -10.11
C LYS A 71 -8.87 12.50 -9.22
N GLY A 72 -8.24 11.48 -9.75
CA GLY A 72 -7.58 10.43 -8.98
C GLY A 72 -6.47 11.01 -8.10
N VAL A 73 -6.41 10.62 -6.81
CA VAL A 73 -5.37 11.07 -5.89
C VAL A 73 -4.26 10.03 -5.85
N ALA A 74 -3.08 10.40 -6.34
CA ALA A 74 -1.89 9.56 -6.28
C ALA A 74 -1.30 9.50 -4.87
N ASN A 75 -0.43 8.51 -4.64
CA ASN A 75 0.36 8.38 -3.41
C ASN A 75 -0.46 8.20 -2.11
N VAL A 76 -1.73 7.82 -2.22
CA VAL A 76 -2.49 7.33 -1.06
C VAL A 76 -2.01 5.92 -0.74
N VAL A 77 -1.62 5.70 0.49
CA VAL A 77 -1.22 4.39 0.98
C VAL A 77 -2.38 3.75 1.71
N VAL A 78 -2.75 2.55 1.28
CA VAL A 78 -3.73 1.67 1.94
C VAL A 78 -2.98 0.45 2.44
N PHE A 79 -3.05 0.14 3.73
CA PHE A 79 -2.41 -1.05 4.25
C PHE A 79 -3.21 -1.71 5.38
N VAL A 80 -3.06 -3.02 5.55
CA VAL A 80 -3.67 -3.77 6.65
C VAL A 80 -2.88 -3.53 7.93
N ARG A 81 -3.59 -3.08 8.99
CA ARG A 81 -2.99 -2.75 10.29
C ARG A 81 -2.63 -3.96 11.13
N ASP A 82 -3.44 -5.02 11.06
CA ASP A 82 -3.24 -6.18 11.91
C ASP A 82 -1.92 -6.88 11.58
N LYS A 83 -1.01 -6.87 12.54
CA LYS A 83 0.29 -7.56 12.41
C LYS A 83 0.17 -9.07 12.32
N LYS A 84 -0.93 -9.63 12.84
CA LYS A 84 -1.20 -11.06 12.88
C LYS A 84 -2.17 -11.50 11.77
N VAL A 85 -2.46 -10.60 10.81
CA VAL A 85 -3.27 -10.97 9.66
C VAL A 85 -2.69 -12.21 8.99
N LYS A 86 -3.56 -13.16 8.67
CA LYS A 86 -3.14 -14.36 7.96
C LYS A 86 -2.60 -13.96 6.59
N VAL A 87 -1.43 -14.46 6.24
CA VAL A 87 -0.77 -14.13 4.97
C VAL A 87 -0.89 -15.30 4.00
N HIS A 88 -1.37 -14.98 2.79
CA HIS A 88 -1.43 -15.95 1.70
C HIS A 88 -0.03 -16.44 1.34
N PRO A 89 0.18 -17.75 1.06
CA PRO A 89 1.49 -18.27 0.71
C PRO A 89 2.18 -17.52 -0.47
N ASP A 90 1.41 -17.19 -1.52
CA ASP A 90 1.95 -16.47 -2.67
C ASP A 90 2.34 -15.03 -2.33
N ALA A 91 1.55 -14.33 -1.49
CA ALA A 91 1.91 -12.99 -1.02
C ALA A 91 3.19 -13.02 -0.17
N ALA A 92 3.33 -14.04 0.68
CA ALA A 92 4.55 -14.23 1.46
C ALA A 92 5.77 -14.58 0.58
N ALA A 93 5.57 -15.36 -0.48
CA ALA A 93 6.62 -15.72 -1.44
C ALA A 93 7.05 -14.50 -2.27
N ALA A 94 6.09 -13.73 -2.81
CA ALA A 94 6.36 -12.50 -3.56
C ALA A 94 7.15 -11.50 -2.70
N ALA A 95 6.71 -11.25 -1.49
CA ALA A 95 7.41 -10.35 -0.57
C ALA A 95 8.86 -10.76 -0.25
N LYS A 96 9.18 -12.06 -0.31
CA LYS A 96 10.55 -12.54 -0.12
C LYS A 96 11.40 -12.44 -1.39
N ALA A 97 10.77 -12.59 -2.56
CA ALA A 97 11.46 -12.63 -3.85
C ALA A 97 11.76 -11.23 -4.40
N GLU A 98 10.88 -10.26 -4.14
CA GLU A 98 10.97 -8.92 -4.69
C GLU A 98 11.90 -8.03 -3.88
N LYS A 99 12.79 -7.32 -4.59
CA LYS A 99 13.54 -6.19 -4.04
C LYS A 99 12.72 -4.93 -4.32
N VAL A 100 12.47 -4.15 -3.28
CA VAL A 100 11.88 -2.83 -3.45
C VAL A 100 12.97 -1.88 -3.92
N VAL A 101 12.70 -1.13 -4.98
CA VAL A 101 13.66 -0.16 -5.53
C VAL A 101 13.14 1.26 -5.27
N LEU A 102 14.02 2.12 -4.80
CA LEU A 102 13.86 3.58 -4.74
C LEU A 102 14.99 4.18 -5.57
N ASP A 103 14.66 4.75 -6.72
CA ASP A 103 15.65 5.27 -7.66
C ASP A 103 15.75 6.80 -7.55
N ASN A 104 16.96 7.32 -7.47
CA ASN A 104 17.26 8.74 -7.74
C ASN A 104 17.30 8.90 -9.26
N LYS A 105 16.22 9.42 -9.84
CA LYS A 105 16.03 9.53 -11.27
C LYS A 105 15.34 10.83 -11.64
N ASP A 106 15.83 11.49 -12.67
CA ASP A 106 15.30 12.79 -13.10
C ASP A 106 15.33 13.83 -11.96
N CYS A 107 16.34 13.73 -11.08
CA CYS A 107 16.53 14.55 -9.88
C CYS A 107 15.32 14.54 -8.91
N ARG A 108 14.70 13.38 -8.75
CA ARG A 108 13.67 13.07 -7.75
C ARG A 108 13.80 11.62 -7.30
N PHE A 109 13.10 11.25 -6.26
CA PHE A 109 12.97 9.85 -5.87
C PHE A 109 11.80 9.20 -6.61
N GLU A 110 12.02 8.03 -7.20
CA GLU A 110 11.01 7.26 -7.91
C GLU A 110 10.97 5.81 -7.40
N PRO A 111 9.80 5.33 -6.90
CA PRO A 111 8.54 6.05 -6.72
C PRO A 111 8.59 7.08 -5.57
N HIS A 112 7.68 8.07 -5.60
CA HIS A 112 7.56 9.05 -4.51
C HIS A 112 7.16 8.42 -3.17
N VAL A 113 6.36 7.36 -3.20
CA VAL A 113 6.02 6.56 -2.02
C VAL A 113 6.31 5.09 -2.30
N ALA A 114 7.14 4.46 -1.47
CA ALA A 114 7.45 3.05 -1.56
C ALA A 114 6.95 2.28 -0.33
N PHE A 115 6.50 1.05 -0.55
CA PHE A 115 6.14 0.12 0.50
C PHE A 115 7.22 -0.95 0.65
N VAL A 116 7.59 -1.26 1.90
CA VAL A 116 8.58 -2.28 2.24
C VAL A 116 8.03 -3.16 3.36
N GLN A 117 8.03 -4.46 3.18
CA GLN A 117 7.76 -5.36 4.30
C GLN A 117 9.02 -5.50 5.17
N ALA A 118 8.86 -5.52 6.49
CA ALA A 118 9.96 -5.77 7.41
C ALA A 118 10.66 -7.10 7.06
N GLY A 119 11.97 -7.06 6.94
CA GLY A 119 12.78 -8.17 6.44
C GLY A 119 13.13 -8.11 4.95
N GLN A 120 12.42 -7.33 4.14
CA GLN A 120 12.81 -7.07 2.75
C GLN A 120 13.99 -6.10 2.66
N SER A 121 14.68 -6.16 1.53
CA SER A 121 15.72 -5.20 1.16
C SER A 121 15.15 -4.08 0.29
N LEU A 122 15.44 -2.84 0.67
CA LEU A 122 15.29 -1.67 -0.17
C LEU A 122 16.60 -1.43 -0.91
N VAL A 123 16.57 -1.47 -2.24
CA VAL A 123 17.69 -1.04 -3.08
C VAL A 123 17.47 0.43 -3.40
N VAL A 124 18.32 1.29 -2.88
CA VAL A 124 18.35 2.70 -3.27
C VAL A 124 19.35 2.85 -4.40
N LYS A 125 18.85 3.14 -5.59
CA LYS A 125 19.60 3.24 -6.84
C LYS A 125 19.80 4.69 -7.22
N ASN A 126 20.79 4.98 -8.05
CA ASN A 126 20.99 6.27 -8.66
C ASN A 126 21.16 6.13 -10.18
N SER A 127 20.11 6.49 -10.93
CA SER A 127 20.12 6.50 -12.40
C SER A 127 20.52 7.84 -13.00
N ASP A 128 20.69 8.88 -12.18
CA ASP A 128 21.14 10.19 -12.63
C ASP A 128 22.66 10.23 -12.83
N PRO A 129 23.18 11.13 -13.68
CA PRO A 129 24.62 11.32 -13.90
C PRO A 129 25.30 12.18 -12.82
N VAL A 130 24.61 12.52 -11.74
CA VAL A 130 25.10 13.26 -10.57
C VAL A 130 24.92 12.46 -9.29
N GLY A 131 25.68 12.79 -8.24
CA GLY A 131 25.57 12.11 -6.95
C GLY A 131 24.34 12.56 -6.16
N HIS A 132 23.69 11.62 -5.50
CA HIS A 132 22.62 11.87 -4.55
C HIS A 132 22.92 11.22 -3.20
N ASN A 133 22.22 11.62 -2.15
CA ASN A 133 22.16 10.81 -0.94
C ASN A 133 20.70 10.51 -0.60
N SER A 134 20.50 9.41 0.11
CA SER A 134 19.20 9.03 0.64
C SER A 134 19.27 8.97 2.15
N ASN A 135 18.78 10.03 2.78
CA ASN A 135 18.64 10.14 4.22
C ASN A 135 17.25 9.63 4.62
N ILE A 136 17.22 8.44 5.23
CA ILE A 136 15.98 7.75 5.62
C ILE A 136 15.78 7.92 7.12
N ALA A 137 14.77 8.70 7.50
CA ALA A 137 14.45 9.04 8.90
C ALA A 137 13.51 8.00 9.52
N THR A 138 14.06 6.93 10.07
CA THR A 138 13.34 5.87 10.77
C THR A 138 13.29 6.10 12.27
N LEU A 139 12.26 5.55 12.96
CA LEU A 139 12.09 5.61 14.41
C LEU A 139 12.42 4.30 15.11
N LYS A 140 12.10 3.15 14.49
CA LYS A 140 12.33 1.82 15.05
C LYS A 140 13.52 1.08 14.45
N ASN A 141 13.86 1.42 13.23
CA ASN A 141 15.06 0.93 12.58
C ASN A 141 16.16 1.98 12.71
N SER A 142 17.41 1.57 12.52
CA SER A 142 18.52 2.52 12.49
C SER A 142 18.34 3.49 11.32
N PRO A 143 18.39 4.80 11.53
CA PRO A 143 18.41 5.76 10.44
C PRO A 143 19.59 5.50 9.51
N SER A 144 19.43 5.77 8.24
CA SER A 144 20.50 5.62 7.24
C SER A 144 20.61 6.87 6.38
N ASN A 145 21.85 7.20 6.01
CA ASN A 145 22.15 8.30 5.10
C ASN A 145 23.28 7.86 4.17
N ASN A 146 22.90 7.32 3.02
CA ASN A 146 23.84 6.74 2.07
C ASN A 146 24.09 7.71 0.92
N LEU A 147 25.36 8.09 0.69
CA LEU A 147 25.77 8.75 -0.54
C LEU A 147 25.83 7.72 -1.67
N ILE A 148 25.15 8.02 -2.77
CA ILE A 148 25.02 7.12 -3.92
C ILE A 148 25.56 7.85 -5.15
N PRO A 149 26.75 7.47 -5.64
CA PRO A 149 27.32 8.09 -6.83
C PRO A 149 26.49 7.79 -8.07
N ALA A 150 26.71 8.53 -9.15
CA ALA A 150 26.10 8.28 -10.44
C ALA A 150 26.24 6.82 -10.85
N GLY A 151 25.12 6.16 -11.22
CA GLY A 151 25.06 4.74 -11.58
C GLY A 151 25.28 3.77 -10.42
N GLY A 152 25.40 4.25 -9.18
CA GLY A 152 25.60 3.43 -7.98
C GLY A 152 24.29 2.95 -7.34
N GLU A 153 24.43 2.09 -6.33
CA GLU A 153 23.31 1.64 -5.50
C GLU A 153 23.77 1.36 -4.05
N ALA A 154 22.83 1.40 -3.14
CA ALA A 154 23.00 0.97 -1.75
C ALA A 154 21.82 0.13 -1.31
N THR A 155 22.04 -0.83 -0.42
CA THR A 155 20.96 -1.67 0.11
C THR A 155 20.70 -1.36 1.57
N VAL A 156 19.43 -1.16 1.92
CA VAL A 156 18.96 -0.92 3.29
C VAL A 156 17.95 -2.00 3.66
N THR A 157 18.05 -2.54 4.87
CA THR A 157 17.12 -3.56 5.38
C THR A 157 16.44 -3.06 6.64
N PHE A 158 15.13 -3.21 6.71
CA PHE A 158 14.31 -2.82 7.86
C PHE A 158 13.93 -4.06 8.66
N LYS A 159 14.31 -4.11 9.95
CA LYS A 159 14.05 -5.26 10.82
C LYS A 159 12.66 -5.23 11.45
N ALA A 160 12.02 -4.08 11.50
CA ALA A 160 10.73 -3.88 12.15
C ALA A 160 9.87 -2.88 11.38
N ALA A 161 8.54 -3.01 11.51
CA ALA A 161 7.61 -2.01 10.98
C ALA A 161 7.77 -0.66 11.68
N GLU A 162 7.71 0.42 10.92
CA GLU A 162 7.67 1.78 11.44
C GLU A 162 6.27 2.16 11.94
N ALA A 163 6.20 2.99 12.96
CA ALA A 163 4.91 3.46 13.52
C ALA A 163 4.20 4.43 12.57
N ILE A 164 4.99 5.24 11.86
CA ILE A 164 4.56 6.21 10.87
C ILE A 164 5.43 6.02 9.61
N PRO A 165 4.97 6.47 8.43
CA PRO A 165 5.83 6.49 7.24
C PRO A 165 7.12 7.26 7.50
N ALA A 166 8.25 6.71 7.05
CA ALA A 166 9.56 7.32 7.20
C ALA A 166 9.83 8.24 6.01
N GLN A 167 10.24 9.46 6.28
CA GLN A 167 10.63 10.40 5.22
C GLN A 167 12.01 10.03 4.66
N VAL A 168 12.15 10.18 3.35
CA VAL A 168 13.41 10.10 2.63
C VAL A 168 13.71 11.46 2.02
N THR A 169 14.91 11.96 2.24
CA THR A 169 15.35 13.26 1.71
C THR A 169 16.73 13.16 1.09
N CYS A 170 17.02 14.03 0.12
CA CYS A 170 18.37 14.23 -0.36
C CYS A 170 18.93 15.54 0.24
N ASN A 171 20.06 15.46 0.96
CA ASN A 171 20.68 16.65 1.56
C ASN A 171 21.42 17.50 0.52
N ILE A 172 21.78 16.91 -0.63
CA ILE A 172 22.43 17.59 -1.76
C ILE A 172 21.39 18.39 -2.55
N HIS A 173 20.21 17.77 -2.77
CA HIS A 173 19.10 18.31 -3.56
C HIS A 173 17.84 18.44 -2.68
N PRO A 174 17.68 19.58 -1.96
CA PRO A 174 16.68 19.71 -0.89
C PRO A 174 15.22 19.58 -1.36
N TRP A 175 14.96 19.70 -2.65
CA TRP A 175 13.64 19.50 -3.23
C TRP A 175 13.25 18.02 -3.36
N MET A 176 14.22 17.09 -3.31
CA MET A 176 13.96 15.66 -3.44
C MET A 176 13.45 15.09 -2.12
N LYS A 177 12.22 14.61 -2.14
CA LYS A 177 11.55 13.94 -1.02
C LYS A 177 10.84 12.67 -1.49
N ALA A 178 10.76 11.70 -0.62
CA ALA A 178 9.94 10.48 -0.79
C ALA A 178 9.52 9.94 0.58
N TRP A 179 8.70 8.91 0.57
CA TRP A 179 8.21 8.27 1.79
C TRP A 179 8.35 6.76 1.70
N LEU A 180 8.71 6.13 2.82
CA LEU A 180 8.74 4.69 2.99
C LEU A 180 7.72 4.26 4.01
N VAL A 181 6.85 3.32 3.63
CA VAL A 181 5.89 2.68 4.52
C VAL A 181 6.41 1.28 4.84
N VAL A 182 6.91 1.07 6.06
CA VAL A 182 7.47 -0.21 6.48
C VAL A 182 6.47 -0.95 7.37
N ARG A 183 6.01 -2.14 6.96
CA ARG A 183 4.99 -2.91 7.68
C ARG A 183 5.40 -4.35 7.93
N ASP A 184 4.70 -5.01 8.88
CA ASP A 184 4.97 -6.41 9.26
C ASP A 184 4.34 -7.44 8.29
N ASN A 185 3.39 -7.04 7.44
CA ASN A 185 2.70 -7.90 6.48
C ASN A 185 2.74 -7.30 5.07
N PRO A 186 2.54 -8.10 4.00
CA PRO A 186 2.67 -7.65 2.61
C PRO A 186 1.45 -6.89 2.08
N TYR A 187 0.39 -6.74 2.87
CA TYR A 187 -0.88 -6.20 2.39
C TYR A 187 -0.91 -4.68 2.42
N ALA A 188 -0.40 -4.10 1.37
CA ALA A 188 -0.46 -2.67 1.13
C ALA A 188 -0.58 -2.36 -0.37
N ALA A 189 -1.10 -1.19 -0.68
CA ALA A 189 -1.09 -0.61 -2.01
C ALA A 189 -0.83 0.89 -1.92
N VAL A 190 -0.22 1.44 -2.96
CA VAL A 190 -0.03 2.88 -3.17
C VAL A 190 -0.76 3.25 -4.44
N THR A 191 -1.61 4.28 -4.40
CA THR A 191 -2.40 4.68 -5.57
C THR A 191 -1.55 5.35 -6.64
N GLY A 192 -1.84 5.04 -7.90
CA GLY A 192 -1.33 5.76 -9.05
C GLY A 192 -2.07 7.08 -9.31
N PRO A 193 -1.73 7.80 -10.40
CA PRO A 193 -2.38 9.07 -10.76
C PRO A 193 -3.89 8.96 -11.03
N ASP A 194 -4.38 7.78 -11.36
CA ASP A 194 -5.81 7.50 -11.50
C ASP A 194 -6.52 7.32 -10.16
N GLY A 195 -5.77 7.28 -9.04
CA GLY A 195 -6.27 7.08 -7.68
C GLY A 195 -6.66 5.65 -7.34
N SER A 196 -6.53 4.69 -8.26
CA SER A 196 -6.92 3.30 -8.04
C SER A 196 -5.90 2.53 -7.18
N PHE A 197 -6.41 1.52 -6.48
CA PHE A 197 -5.58 0.55 -5.76
C PHE A 197 -6.21 -0.83 -5.77
N GLU A 198 -5.38 -1.84 -5.62
CA GLU A 198 -5.76 -3.24 -5.45
C GLU A 198 -4.86 -3.91 -4.41
N ILE A 199 -5.47 -4.69 -3.49
CA ILE A 199 -4.77 -5.59 -2.57
C ILE A 199 -5.33 -6.97 -2.75
N ALA A 200 -4.58 -7.86 -3.36
CA ALA A 200 -4.95 -9.24 -3.61
C ALA A 200 -4.67 -10.17 -2.41
N ASN A 201 -5.29 -11.34 -2.41
CA ASN A 201 -5.00 -12.41 -1.46
C ASN A 201 -5.23 -12.04 0.01
N LEU A 202 -6.15 -11.14 0.30
CA LEU A 202 -6.58 -10.84 1.66
C LEU A 202 -7.41 -11.98 2.24
N PRO A 203 -7.28 -12.32 3.54
CA PRO A 203 -8.16 -13.30 4.16
C PRO A 203 -9.61 -12.79 4.15
N VAL A 204 -10.55 -13.68 3.84
CA VAL A 204 -11.98 -13.38 3.93
C VAL A 204 -12.36 -13.06 5.37
N GLY A 205 -13.24 -12.09 5.56
CA GLY A 205 -13.66 -11.61 6.87
C GLY A 205 -13.34 -10.13 7.09
N GLU A 206 -13.42 -9.67 8.33
CA GLU A 206 -13.16 -8.28 8.69
C GLU A 206 -11.65 -8.01 8.76
N VAL A 207 -11.19 -6.99 8.04
CA VAL A 207 -9.84 -6.44 8.13
C VAL A 207 -9.89 -4.97 8.49
N GLU A 208 -8.93 -4.49 9.27
CA GLU A 208 -8.77 -3.06 9.56
C GLU A 208 -7.67 -2.49 8.67
N LEU A 209 -8.07 -1.57 7.79
CA LEU A 209 -7.17 -0.81 6.94
C LEU A 209 -6.67 0.45 7.67
N GLN A 210 -5.53 0.95 7.22
CA GLN A 210 -5.04 2.28 7.51
C GLN A 210 -4.86 3.04 6.20
N LEU A 211 -5.39 4.27 6.15
CA LEU A 211 -5.32 5.17 5.02
C LEU A 211 -4.40 6.34 5.37
N TRP A 212 -3.39 6.59 4.55
CA TRP A 212 -2.43 7.66 4.76
C TRP A 212 -2.06 8.35 3.45
N HIS A 213 -1.78 9.64 3.52
CA HIS A 213 -1.26 10.41 2.42
C HIS A 213 -0.30 11.48 2.97
N GLU A 214 0.80 11.78 2.27
CA GLU A 214 1.82 12.71 2.73
C GLU A 214 1.22 14.04 3.22
N LYS A 215 0.44 14.71 2.39
CA LYS A 215 -0.13 16.01 2.70
C LYS A 215 -1.28 15.97 3.71
N ALA A 216 -2.14 14.94 3.65
CA ALA A 216 -3.27 14.79 4.55
C ALA A 216 -2.89 14.17 5.91
N GLY A 217 -1.77 13.47 5.98
CA GLY A 217 -1.44 12.60 7.09
C GLY A 217 -2.37 11.36 7.08
N TYR A 218 -2.77 10.89 8.25
CA TYR A 218 -3.82 9.87 8.33
C TYR A 218 -5.16 10.47 7.89
N ILE A 219 -5.75 9.88 6.86
CA ILE A 219 -6.99 10.36 6.25
C ILE A 219 -8.13 10.26 7.26
N GLY A 220 -8.68 11.39 7.68
CA GLY A 220 -9.66 11.48 8.78
C GLY A 220 -11.10 11.21 8.37
N SER A 221 -11.42 11.22 7.08
CA SER A 221 -12.74 10.93 6.53
C SER A 221 -12.66 10.57 5.06
N VAL A 222 -13.61 9.78 4.60
CA VAL A 222 -13.86 9.48 3.18
C VAL A 222 -15.35 9.59 2.90
N THR A 223 -15.73 10.02 1.70
CA THR A 223 -17.13 10.03 1.28
C THR A 223 -17.33 8.95 0.22
N VAL A 224 -18.24 8.03 0.48
CA VAL A 224 -18.62 6.92 -0.43
C VAL A 224 -20.12 7.03 -0.67
N ASP A 225 -20.55 7.00 -1.93
CA ASP A 225 -21.97 7.13 -2.31
C ASP A 225 -22.68 8.34 -1.65
N GLY A 226 -21.97 9.46 -1.56
CA GLY A 226 -22.48 10.71 -0.96
C GLY A 226 -22.56 10.69 0.57
N LYS A 227 -22.13 9.62 1.24
CA LYS A 227 -22.10 9.53 2.71
C LYS A 227 -20.68 9.67 3.23
N THR A 228 -20.45 10.64 4.09
CA THR A 228 -19.15 10.84 4.72
C THR A 228 -18.99 9.92 5.92
N GLU A 229 -17.97 9.07 5.86
CA GLU A 229 -17.54 8.19 6.94
C GLU A 229 -16.30 8.80 7.62
N LYS A 230 -16.34 8.96 8.93
CA LYS A 230 -15.16 9.35 9.71
C LYS A 230 -14.26 8.14 9.93
N THR A 231 -12.97 8.34 9.74
CA THR A 231 -11.94 7.35 9.98
C THR A 231 -11.05 7.82 11.12
N GLU A 232 -11.13 7.18 12.28
CA GLU A 232 -10.27 7.55 13.41
C GLU A 232 -8.79 7.29 13.06
N LYS A 233 -8.01 8.35 12.90
CA LYS A 233 -6.59 8.24 12.48
C LYS A 233 -6.40 7.41 11.21
N GLY A 234 -7.30 7.56 10.24
CA GLY A 234 -7.23 6.82 8.97
C GLY A 234 -7.65 5.35 9.03
N ARG A 235 -8.27 4.88 10.12
CA ARG A 235 -8.68 3.47 10.25
C ARG A 235 -10.04 3.24 9.61
N LYS A 236 -10.13 2.21 8.79
CA LYS A 236 -11.38 1.78 8.15
C LYS A 236 -11.50 0.26 8.24
N LYS A 237 -12.58 -0.23 8.86
CA LYS A 237 -12.91 -1.65 8.84
C LYS A 237 -13.62 -2.00 7.55
N VAL A 238 -13.21 -3.09 6.93
CA VAL A 238 -13.76 -3.60 5.67
C VAL A 238 -13.97 -5.10 5.77
N LYS A 239 -15.10 -5.58 5.27
CA LYS A 239 -15.36 -7.00 5.16
C LYS A 239 -14.93 -7.50 3.78
N ILE A 240 -13.95 -8.38 3.75
CA ILE A 240 -13.44 -9.00 2.53
C ILE A 240 -14.33 -10.21 2.19
N ALA A 241 -14.83 -10.24 0.96
CA ALA A 241 -15.58 -11.37 0.41
C ALA A 241 -14.69 -12.21 -0.50
N ALA A 242 -14.95 -13.52 -0.58
CA ALA A 242 -14.22 -14.42 -1.49
C ALA A 242 -14.40 -14.04 -2.97
N SER A 243 -15.54 -13.46 -3.33
CA SER A 243 -15.81 -12.91 -4.67
C SER A 243 -15.07 -11.59 -4.97
N GLY A 244 -14.33 -11.08 -4.01
CA GLY A 244 -13.74 -9.74 -4.03
C GLY A 244 -14.61 -8.68 -3.38
N THR A 245 -14.00 -7.57 -3.01
CA THR A 245 -14.64 -6.40 -2.39
C THR A 245 -14.18 -5.15 -3.11
N ASP A 246 -15.11 -4.40 -3.68
CA ASP A 246 -14.85 -3.10 -4.28
C ASP A 246 -15.45 -2.00 -3.38
N LEU A 247 -14.61 -1.05 -2.97
CA LEU A 247 -15.02 0.10 -2.17
C LEU A 247 -15.57 1.24 -3.03
N GLY A 248 -15.52 1.10 -4.35
CA GLY A 248 -15.92 2.15 -5.28
C GLY A 248 -15.05 3.40 -5.18
N GLU A 249 -15.64 4.55 -5.48
CA GLU A 249 -14.98 5.84 -5.36
C GLU A 249 -15.06 6.36 -3.92
N MET A 250 -13.89 6.59 -3.34
CA MET A 250 -13.72 7.21 -2.02
C MET A 250 -13.28 8.66 -2.20
N VAL A 251 -14.21 9.60 -2.07
CA VAL A 251 -13.95 11.01 -2.26
C VAL A 251 -13.25 11.60 -1.04
N LEU A 252 -12.11 12.23 -1.29
CA LEU A 252 -11.30 12.96 -0.31
C LEU A 252 -11.62 14.45 -0.39
N ASP A 253 -12.10 15.02 0.71
CA ASP A 253 -12.40 16.45 0.78
C ASP A 253 -11.14 17.29 0.72
N THR A 254 -11.22 18.43 0.01
CA THR A 254 -10.09 19.36 -0.18
C THR A 254 -9.50 19.85 1.13
N SER A 255 -10.32 19.97 2.18
CA SER A 255 -9.88 20.41 3.52
C SER A 255 -8.87 19.47 4.18
N LEU A 256 -8.82 18.18 3.77
CA LEU A 256 -7.82 17.22 4.24
C LEU A 256 -6.40 17.62 3.85
N PHE A 257 -6.25 18.38 2.77
CA PHE A 257 -4.97 18.77 2.16
C PHE A 257 -4.57 20.23 2.41
N SER A 258 -5.33 20.96 3.23
CA SER A 258 -5.10 22.38 3.50
C SER A 258 -4.22 22.67 4.73
N LYS A 259 -3.51 21.63 5.22
CA LYS A 259 -2.61 21.75 6.38
C LYS A 259 -1.22 22.25 5.97
#